data_bb95c36425689e0c52a72d1c4eaeb6fc
#
_entry.id   bb95c36425689e0c52a72d1c4eaeb6fc
#
_cell.length_a   1.000
_cell.length_b   1.000
_cell.length_c   1.000
_cell.angle_alpha   90.00
_cell.angle_beta   90.00
_cell.angle_gamma   90.00
#
_symmetry.space_group_name_H-M   'P 1'
#
loop_
_entity.id
_entity.type
_entity.pdbx_description
1 polymer ?
#
loop_
_entity_poly.entity_id
_entity_poly.type
_entity_poly.pdbx_seq_one_letter_code
_entity_poly.pdbx_strand_id
1 'polypeptide(L)'
;MNKLKLFALLFMLAVPLQVLTQDLKSYPEKTRILILTDIENEPDDAQSLVRFLLYSNQFDVEGIVATTSCWQRDQTAEWRIHEIVDAYGKVRNNLEKHETGYPMHSYLKEIIKKGYPDFGMDAVGKGKDSEGSDWIIKVVDEDDPRPVWIPIWGGANCLAQALWKVKNTRSEEEVK
;
A
#
# COMPACT_ATOMS: atom_id res chain seq x y z
N MET A 1 17.67 -36.95 45.11
CA MET A 1 17.10 -36.79 43.73
C MET A 1 17.80 -37.84 42.87
N ASN A 2 17.06 -38.81 42.34
CA ASN A 2 17.66 -39.96 41.63
C ASN A 2 18.36 -39.47 40.35
N LYS A 3 19.62 -39.93 40.14
CA LYS A 3 20.42 -39.59 38.95
C LYS A 3 19.64 -39.81 37.64
N LEU A 4 18.74 -40.78 37.62
CA LEU A 4 17.85 -41.07 36.47
C LEU A 4 16.85 -39.96 36.20
N LYS A 5 16.31 -39.30 37.24
CA LYS A 5 15.37 -38.16 37.09
C LYS A 5 16.09 -36.89 36.61
N LEU A 6 17.33 -36.70 36.99
CA LEU A 6 18.17 -35.59 36.52
C LEU A 6 18.53 -35.76 35.04
N PHE A 7 18.81 -36.98 34.58
CA PHE A 7 19.09 -37.29 33.17
C PHE A 7 17.85 -37.10 32.30
N ALA A 8 16.65 -37.47 32.75
CA ALA A 8 15.39 -37.25 32.03
C ALA A 8 15.05 -35.75 31.91
N LEU A 9 15.36 -34.95 32.95
CA LEU A 9 15.14 -33.52 32.94
C LEU A 9 16.11 -32.78 31.99
N LEU A 10 17.37 -33.25 31.93
CA LEU A 10 18.34 -32.69 30.94
C LEU A 10 18.02 -33.09 29.50
N PHE A 11 17.42 -34.27 29.28
CA PHE A 11 17.03 -34.70 27.95
C PHE A 11 15.80 -33.94 27.43
N MET A 12 14.87 -33.49 28.31
CA MET A 12 13.74 -32.65 27.95
C MET A 12 14.16 -31.20 27.57
N LEU A 13 15.30 -30.74 28.12
CA LEU A 13 15.85 -29.42 27.77
C LEU A 13 16.64 -29.39 26.44
N ALA A 14 16.97 -30.59 25.91
CA ALA A 14 17.72 -30.76 24.67
C ALA A 14 16.85 -31.06 23.44
N VAL A 15 15.50 -31.05 23.56
CA VAL A 15 14.63 -31.09 22.39
C VAL A 15 14.79 -29.73 21.70
N PRO A 16 15.40 -29.68 20.51
CA PRO A 16 15.45 -28.42 19.77
C PRO A 16 14.01 -28.00 19.53
N LEU A 17 13.64 -26.82 20.02
CA LEU A 17 12.43 -26.16 19.62
C LEU A 17 12.60 -25.93 18.11
N GLN A 18 12.12 -26.86 17.30
CA GLN A 18 11.94 -26.62 15.89
C GLN A 18 10.84 -25.56 15.83
N VAL A 19 11.27 -24.30 15.89
CA VAL A 19 10.45 -23.20 15.42
C VAL A 19 10.11 -23.58 13.98
N LEU A 20 8.88 -23.98 13.75
CA LEU A 20 8.31 -24.00 12.41
C LEU A 20 8.43 -22.58 11.89
N THR A 21 9.58 -22.24 11.32
CA THR A 21 9.67 -21.12 10.41
C THR A 21 8.74 -21.50 9.27
N GLN A 22 7.51 -20.97 9.29
CA GLN A 22 6.74 -20.92 8.07
C GLN A 22 7.70 -20.32 7.05
N ASP A 23 7.91 -21.02 5.94
CA ASP A 23 8.58 -20.46 4.78
C ASP A 23 7.76 -19.23 4.39
N LEU A 24 8.15 -18.08 4.94
CA LEU A 24 7.67 -16.81 4.46
C LEU A 24 8.12 -16.78 3.00
N LYS A 25 7.16 -16.83 2.07
CA LYS A 25 7.46 -16.65 0.65
C LYS A 25 8.23 -15.33 0.54
N SER A 26 9.53 -15.43 0.49
CA SER A 26 10.39 -14.30 0.17
C SER A 26 10.21 -14.07 -1.32
N TYR A 27 9.54 -12.99 -1.67
CA TYR A 27 9.59 -12.49 -3.03
C TYR A 27 10.96 -11.81 -3.17
N PRO A 28 11.84 -12.29 -4.07
CA PRO A 28 13.16 -11.67 -4.29
C PRO A 28 13.06 -10.27 -4.89
N GLU A 29 11.88 -9.90 -5.35
CA GLU A 29 11.55 -8.63 -5.99
C GLU A 29 10.84 -7.69 -5.01
N LYS A 30 10.90 -6.39 -5.29
CA LYS A 30 10.22 -5.38 -4.46
C LYS A 30 8.72 -5.64 -4.42
N THR A 31 8.11 -5.34 -3.28
CA THR A 31 6.66 -5.41 -3.12
C THR A 31 5.98 -4.27 -3.90
N ARG A 32 4.99 -4.61 -4.73
CA ARG A 32 4.13 -3.63 -5.42
C ARG A 32 3.16 -3.03 -4.41
N ILE A 33 3.11 -1.70 -4.30
CA ILE A 33 2.30 -1.01 -3.29
C ILE A 33 1.55 0.19 -3.89
N LEU A 34 0.26 0.28 -3.56
CA LEU A 34 -0.61 1.40 -3.93
C LEU A 34 -1.32 1.90 -2.67
N ILE A 35 -1.10 3.15 -2.28
CA ILE A 35 -1.60 3.73 -1.03
C ILE A 35 -2.90 4.50 -1.26
N LEU A 36 -3.90 4.29 -0.36
CA LEU A 36 -5.09 5.12 -0.24
C LEU A 36 -5.01 5.95 1.03
N THR A 37 -5.13 7.28 0.93
CA THR A 37 -4.95 8.20 2.07
C THR A 37 -5.98 9.33 2.04
N ASP A 38 -6.56 9.66 3.18
CA ASP A 38 -7.40 10.84 3.39
C ASP A 38 -6.58 12.04 3.93
N ILE A 39 -5.35 12.13 3.41
CA ILE A 39 -4.38 13.17 3.80
C ILE A 39 -5.04 14.55 3.96
N GLU A 40 -4.60 15.33 4.93
CA GLU A 40 -5.15 16.60 5.44
C GLU A 40 -6.35 16.47 6.38
N ASN A 41 -6.85 15.25 6.63
CA ASN A 41 -7.78 15.06 7.73
C ASN A 41 -7.06 15.25 9.09
N GLU A 42 -5.95 14.52 9.29
CA GLU A 42 -5.09 14.63 10.48
C GLU A 42 -3.61 14.67 10.05
N PRO A 43 -2.67 15.13 10.92
CA PRO A 43 -1.26 15.29 10.54
C PRO A 43 -0.53 13.96 10.27
N ASP A 44 -1.04 12.84 10.75
CA ASP A 44 -0.38 11.54 10.73
C ASP A 44 -0.24 10.95 9.33
N ASP A 45 -1.21 11.15 8.43
CA ASP A 45 -1.12 10.74 7.04
C ASP A 45 0.03 11.46 6.31
N ALA A 46 0.15 12.76 6.51
CA ALA A 46 1.24 13.54 5.95
C ALA A 46 2.60 13.06 6.48
N GLN A 47 2.68 12.78 7.78
CA GLN A 47 3.89 12.24 8.43
C GLN A 47 4.20 10.82 7.94
N SER A 48 3.18 9.99 7.76
CA SER A 48 3.31 8.62 7.25
C SER A 48 3.78 8.61 5.80
N LEU A 49 3.25 9.51 4.96
CA LEU A 49 3.70 9.66 3.58
C LEU A 49 5.17 10.12 3.51
N VAL A 50 5.57 11.10 4.31
CA VAL A 50 6.99 11.50 4.39
C VAL A 50 7.87 10.31 4.77
N ARG A 51 7.50 9.56 5.81
CA ARG A 51 8.23 8.35 6.23
C ARG A 51 8.26 7.31 5.13
N PHE A 52 7.14 7.03 4.48
CA PHE A 52 7.05 6.08 3.38
C PHE A 52 8.00 6.44 2.23
N LEU A 53 8.07 7.71 1.84
CA LEU A 53 8.97 8.17 0.77
C LEU A 53 10.45 7.98 1.11
N LEU A 54 10.82 8.01 2.40
CA LEU A 54 12.18 7.71 2.86
C LEU A 54 12.54 6.22 2.75
N TYR A 55 11.56 5.34 2.60
CA TYR A 55 11.72 3.90 2.39
C TYR A 55 11.26 3.44 1.00
N SER A 56 10.90 4.38 0.12
CA SER A 56 10.32 4.06 -1.18
C SER A 56 11.25 3.27 -2.11
N ASN A 57 12.55 3.26 -1.84
CA ASN A 57 13.50 2.39 -2.52
C ASN A 57 13.32 0.89 -2.22
N GLN A 58 12.51 0.52 -1.23
CA GLN A 58 12.21 -0.86 -0.87
C GLN A 58 10.95 -1.40 -1.56
N PHE A 59 10.22 -0.56 -2.28
CA PHE A 59 8.94 -0.88 -2.90
C PHE A 59 8.92 -0.50 -4.38
N ASP A 60 8.07 -1.18 -5.15
CA ASP A 60 7.58 -0.68 -6.43
C ASP A 60 6.28 0.08 -6.14
N VAL A 61 6.41 1.41 -6.09
CA VAL A 61 5.29 2.30 -5.73
C VAL A 61 4.41 2.48 -6.96
N GLU A 62 3.22 1.88 -6.94
CA GLU A 62 2.30 1.83 -8.09
C GLU A 62 1.25 2.94 -8.09
N GLY A 63 1.00 3.56 -6.95
CA GLY A 63 0.03 4.64 -6.83
C GLY A 63 -0.04 5.25 -5.45
N ILE A 64 -0.45 6.53 -5.42
CA ILE A 64 -0.82 7.26 -4.21
C ILE A 64 -2.14 7.96 -4.51
N VAL A 65 -3.22 7.47 -3.90
CA VAL A 65 -4.59 7.93 -4.20
C VAL A 65 -5.13 8.73 -3.02
N ALA A 66 -5.48 9.97 -3.26
CA ALA A 66 -6.19 10.79 -2.28
C ALA A 66 -7.65 10.34 -2.20
N THR A 67 -8.11 9.95 -1.00
CA THR A 67 -9.46 9.46 -0.75
C THR A 67 -10.21 10.33 0.24
N THR A 68 -11.49 10.09 0.40
CA THR A 68 -12.30 10.59 1.51
C THR A 68 -12.24 9.61 2.69
N SER A 69 -12.73 10.03 3.87
CA SER A 69 -12.93 9.19 5.05
C SER A 69 -14.18 9.59 5.82
N CYS A 70 -14.43 8.91 6.94
CA CYS A 70 -15.52 9.30 7.83
C CYS A 70 -15.33 10.70 8.46
N TRP A 71 -14.11 11.21 8.46
CA TRP A 71 -13.74 12.52 9.01
C TRP A 71 -13.57 13.59 7.93
N GLN A 72 -13.25 13.20 6.67
CA GLN A 72 -13.11 14.06 5.49
C GLN A 72 -14.03 13.55 4.38
N ARG A 73 -15.31 13.94 4.42
CA ARG A 73 -16.39 13.25 3.70
C ARG A 73 -16.68 13.76 2.30
N ASP A 74 -16.26 14.96 1.96
CA ASP A 74 -16.71 15.72 0.78
C ASP A 74 -15.57 16.28 -0.07
N GLN A 75 -14.33 15.90 0.27
CA GLN A 75 -13.16 16.37 -0.45
C GLN A 75 -12.00 15.36 -0.39
N THR A 76 -11.10 15.50 -1.34
CA THR A 76 -9.80 14.83 -1.36
C THR A 76 -8.70 15.88 -1.43
N ALA A 77 -7.52 15.57 -0.93
CA ALA A 77 -6.41 16.52 -0.84
C ALA A 77 -5.16 16.04 -1.61
N GLU A 78 -5.33 15.68 -2.89
CA GLU A 78 -4.24 15.27 -3.76
C GLU A 78 -3.13 16.33 -3.88
N TRP A 79 -3.47 17.58 -3.71
CA TRP A 79 -2.53 18.71 -3.72
C TRP A 79 -1.46 18.57 -2.62
N ARG A 80 -1.84 18.06 -1.43
CA ARG A 80 -0.89 17.83 -0.35
C ARG A 80 0.09 16.71 -0.67
N ILE A 81 -0.38 15.66 -1.34
CA ILE A 81 0.50 14.58 -1.81
C ILE A 81 1.55 15.16 -2.77
N HIS A 82 1.13 16.02 -3.69
CA HIS A 82 2.03 16.71 -4.61
C HIS A 82 3.07 17.56 -3.88
N GLU A 83 2.68 18.33 -2.86
CA GLU A 83 3.62 19.14 -2.07
C GLU A 83 4.69 18.29 -1.36
N ILE A 84 4.28 17.16 -0.76
CA ILE A 84 5.18 16.25 -0.08
C ILE A 84 6.13 15.58 -1.07
N VAL A 85 5.63 15.15 -2.23
CA VAL A 85 6.44 14.59 -3.30
C VAL A 85 7.41 15.64 -3.88
N ASP A 86 6.99 16.91 -3.99
CA ASP A 86 7.88 18.00 -4.39
C ASP A 86 9.00 18.23 -3.35
N ALA A 87 8.71 18.11 -2.06
CA ALA A 87 9.71 18.16 -0.99
C ALA A 87 10.67 16.96 -1.05
N TYR A 88 10.16 15.75 -1.29
CA TYR A 88 10.97 14.55 -1.53
C TYR A 88 11.92 14.75 -2.71
N GLY A 89 11.47 15.34 -3.82
CA GLY A 89 12.29 15.62 -5.00
C GLY A 89 13.54 16.44 -4.69
N LYS A 90 13.46 17.36 -3.72
CA LYS A 90 14.59 18.19 -3.28
C LYS A 90 15.66 17.40 -2.52
N VAL A 91 15.31 16.31 -1.86
CA VAL A 91 16.22 15.50 -1.03
C VAL A 91 16.60 14.16 -1.66
N ARG A 92 15.89 13.72 -2.71
CA ARG A 92 16.08 12.42 -3.36
C ARG A 92 17.55 12.15 -3.72
N ASN A 93 18.26 13.12 -4.29
CA ASN A 93 19.68 12.96 -4.64
C ASN A 93 20.59 12.74 -3.42
N ASN A 94 20.17 13.18 -2.24
CA ASN A 94 20.90 12.88 -1.00
C ASN A 94 20.59 11.47 -0.51
N LEU A 95 19.35 11.01 -0.64
CA LEU A 95 18.95 9.64 -0.31
C LEU A 95 19.71 8.63 -1.18
N GLU A 96 19.83 8.87 -2.48
CA GLU A 96 20.59 8.04 -3.42
C GLU A 96 22.09 7.89 -3.09
N LYS A 97 22.66 8.78 -2.29
CA LYS A 97 24.04 8.64 -1.80
C LYS A 97 24.19 7.56 -0.71
N HIS A 98 23.10 7.24 -0.03
CA HIS A 98 23.10 6.27 1.05
C HIS A 98 22.66 4.89 0.56
N GLU A 99 21.65 4.86 -0.32
CA GLU A 99 21.09 3.64 -0.90
C GLU A 99 20.49 3.97 -2.26
N THR A 100 20.54 3.05 -3.20
CA THR A 100 19.99 3.25 -4.55
C THR A 100 18.53 2.81 -4.67
N GLY A 101 17.89 3.16 -5.79
CA GLY A 101 16.57 2.64 -6.15
C GLY A 101 15.40 3.49 -5.68
N TYR A 102 15.63 4.72 -5.28
CA TYR A 102 14.56 5.67 -4.98
C TYR A 102 13.83 6.10 -6.26
N PRO A 103 12.48 6.05 -6.29
CA PRO A 103 11.72 6.43 -7.47
C PRO A 103 11.96 7.88 -7.87
N MET A 104 11.86 8.13 -9.16
CA MET A 104 12.01 9.50 -9.67
C MET A 104 10.83 10.36 -9.21
N HIS A 105 11.11 11.60 -8.85
CA HIS A 105 10.11 12.59 -8.49
C HIS A 105 9.01 12.76 -9.56
N SER A 106 9.41 12.84 -10.85
CA SER A 106 8.45 12.93 -11.96
C SER A 106 7.52 11.72 -12.01
N TYR A 107 8.04 10.52 -11.86
CA TYR A 107 7.25 9.30 -11.81
C TYR A 107 6.24 9.33 -10.65
N LEU A 108 6.68 9.67 -9.44
CA LEU A 108 5.78 9.75 -8.29
C LEU A 108 4.64 10.74 -8.53
N LYS A 109 4.89 11.86 -9.20
CA LYS A 109 3.85 12.83 -9.55
C LYS A 109 2.83 12.28 -10.53
N GLU A 110 3.24 11.42 -11.45
CA GLU A 110 2.36 10.79 -12.45
C GLU A 110 1.40 9.78 -11.84
N ILE A 111 1.80 9.12 -10.74
CA ILE A 111 0.99 8.09 -10.08
C ILE A 111 0.14 8.63 -8.92
N ILE A 112 0.16 9.94 -8.65
CA ILE A 112 -0.80 10.58 -7.74
C ILE A 112 -2.14 10.68 -8.44
N LYS A 113 -3.20 10.17 -7.79
CA LYS A 113 -4.55 10.14 -8.35
C LYS A 113 -5.58 10.69 -7.36
N LYS A 114 -6.58 11.35 -7.92
CA LYS A 114 -7.73 11.86 -7.18
C LYS A 114 -8.80 10.79 -7.08
N GLY A 115 -9.29 10.56 -5.86
CA GLY A 115 -10.45 9.72 -5.60
C GLY A 115 -11.77 10.48 -5.83
N TYR A 116 -12.89 9.75 -5.70
CA TYR A 116 -14.21 10.36 -5.76
C TYR A 116 -14.48 11.15 -4.46
N PRO A 117 -15.05 12.38 -4.52
CA PRO A 117 -15.14 13.27 -3.37
C PRO A 117 -16.28 12.95 -2.39
N ASP A 118 -17.03 11.87 -2.56
CA ASP A 118 -18.03 11.42 -1.60
C ASP A 118 -17.45 10.31 -0.69
N PHE A 119 -18.03 10.16 0.51
CA PHE A 119 -17.59 9.15 1.48
C PHE A 119 -18.43 7.88 1.43
N GLY A 120 -17.76 6.76 1.68
CA GLY A 120 -18.40 5.46 1.90
C GLY A 120 -19.11 4.92 0.66
N MET A 121 -20.27 4.29 0.85
CA MET A 121 -21.03 3.66 -0.23
C MET A 121 -21.68 4.68 -1.18
N ASP A 122 -21.82 5.93 -0.77
CA ASP A 122 -22.32 7.00 -1.66
C ASP A 122 -21.32 7.31 -2.79
N ALA A 123 -20.06 6.92 -2.62
CA ALA A 123 -19.00 7.01 -3.61
C ALA A 123 -18.84 5.73 -4.46
N VAL A 124 -19.77 4.77 -4.38
CA VAL A 124 -19.68 3.47 -5.08
C VAL A 124 -20.92 3.25 -5.95
N GLY A 125 -20.71 2.89 -7.21
CA GLY A 125 -21.80 2.58 -8.13
C GLY A 125 -21.65 3.23 -9.50
N LYS A 126 -22.71 3.20 -10.28
CA LYS A 126 -22.73 3.76 -11.64
C LYS A 126 -22.47 5.27 -11.61
N GLY A 127 -21.46 5.70 -12.38
CA GLY A 127 -21.11 7.14 -12.49
C GLY A 127 -20.25 7.66 -11.32
N LYS A 128 -19.70 6.76 -10.49
CA LYS A 128 -18.82 7.11 -9.36
C LYS A 128 -17.35 6.79 -9.64
N ASP A 129 -17.00 6.57 -10.90
CA ASP A 129 -15.61 6.36 -11.30
C ASP A 129 -14.77 7.62 -11.01
N SER A 130 -13.53 7.41 -10.65
CA SER A 130 -12.54 8.45 -10.40
C SER A 130 -11.19 8.04 -10.97
N GLU A 131 -10.28 9.01 -11.12
CA GLU A 131 -8.91 8.72 -11.51
C GLU A 131 -8.30 7.63 -10.61
N GLY A 132 -8.57 7.69 -9.29
CA GLY A 132 -8.07 6.72 -8.31
C GLY A 132 -8.64 5.33 -8.53
N SER A 133 -9.95 5.18 -8.71
CA SER A 133 -10.56 3.86 -8.94
C SER A 133 -10.12 3.23 -10.26
N ASP A 134 -9.99 4.04 -11.32
CA ASP A 134 -9.54 3.56 -12.62
C ASP A 134 -8.05 3.21 -12.61
N TRP A 135 -7.25 3.96 -11.85
CA TRP A 135 -5.84 3.66 -11.67
C TRP A 135 -5.60 2.34 -10.92
N ILE A 136 -6.39 2.05 -9.89
CA ILE A 136 -6.34 0.76 -9.17
C ILE A 136 -6.58 -0.39 -10.16
N ILE A 137 -7.60 -0.29 -11.01
CA ILE A 137 -7.90 -1.31 -12.02
C ILE A 137 -6.72 -1.47 -12.98
N LYS A 138 -6.18 -0.35 -13.48
CA LYS A 138 -5.03 -0.36 -14.39
C LYS A 138 -3.82 -1.08 -13.79
N VAL A 139 -3.48 -0.79 -12.54
CA VAL A 139 -2.32 -1.38 -11.84
C VAL A 139 -2.52 -2.88 -11.61
N VAL A 140 -3.75 -3.31 -11.29
CA VAL A 140 -4.06 -4.73 -11.09
C VAL A 140 -4.07 -5.50 -12.41
N ASP A 141 -4.41 -4.84 -13.52
CA ASP A 141 -4.44 -5.44 -14.86
C ASP A 141 -3.06 -5.53 -15.53
N GLU A 142 -2.01 -5.01 -14.91
CA GLU A 142 -0.66 -5.15 -15.43
C GLU A 142 -0.23 -6.63 -15.44
N ASP A 143 0.50 -7.03 -16.48
CA ASP A 143 1.04 -8.40 -16.61
C ASP A 143 2.25 -8.61 -15.68
N ASP A 144 1.97 -8.55 -14.38
CA ASP A 144 2.92 -8.77 -13.30
C ASP A 144 2.33 -9.78 -12.30
N PRO A 145 2.95 -10.96 -12.10
CA PRO A 145 2.40 -12.00 -11.24
C PRO A 145 2.48 -11.67 -9.75
N ARG A 146 3.17 -10.59 -9.37
CA ARG A 146 3.29 -10.16 -7.98
C ARG A 146 1.99 -9.52 -7.49
N PRO A 147 1.52 -9.82 -6.27
CA PRO A 147 0.34 -9.17 -5.72
C PRO A 147 0.59 -7.67 -5.50
N VAL A 148 -0.45 -6.87 -5.73
CA VAL A 148 -0.47 -5.45 -5.35
C VAL A 148 -0.98 -5.33 -3.92
N TRP A 149 -0.19 -4.73 -3.04
CA TRP A 149 -0.60 -4.40 -1.68
C TRP A 149 -1.24 -3.01 -1.67
N ILE A 150 -2.44 -2.92 -1.11
CA ILE A 150 -3.20 -1.66 -1.04
C ILE A 150 -3.43 -1.29 0.42
N PRO A 151 -2.47 -0.61 1.09
CA PRO A 151 -2.70 -0.05 2.42
C PRO A 151 -3.76 1.05 2.35
N ILE A 152 -4.71 0.99 3.25
CA ILE A 152 -5.81 1.95 3.35
C ILE A 152 -5.61 2.74 4.64
N TRP A 153 -5.14 3.98 4.51
CA TRP A 153 -4.91 4.88 5.65
C TRP A 153 -6.18 5.68 5.94
N GLY A 154 -7.00 5.95 4.93
CA GLY A 154 -8.29 6.64 5.05
C GLY A 154 -9.47 5.76 4.65
N GLY A 155 -10.33 6.25 3.75
CA GLY A 155 -11.49 5.51 3.27
C GLY A 155 -11.16 4.52 2.15
N ALA A 156 -11.91 3.43 2.10
CA ALA A 156 -11.77 2.36 1.11
C ALA A 156 -12.64 2.56 -0.15
N ASN A 157 -13.34 3.67 -0.28
CA ASN A 157 -14.34 3.89 -1.34
C ASN A 157 -13.76 3.79 -2.76
N CYS A 158 -12.54 4.25 -3.00
CA CYS A 158 -11.90 4.10 -4.32
C CYS A 158 -11.64 2.64 -4.68
N LEU A 159 -11.16 1.82 -3.72
CA LEU A 159 -11.00 0.38 -3.93
C LEU A 159 -12.35 -0.31 -4.11
N ALA A 160 -13.35 0.05 -3.31
CA ALA A 160 -14.70 -0.48 -3.44
C ALA A 160 -15.32 -0.15 -4.80
N GLN A 161 -15.11 1.07 -5.34
CA GLN A 161 -15.54 1.44 -6.68
C GLN A 161 -14.81 0.66 -7.77
N ALA A 162 -13.50 0.47 -7.64
CA ALA A 162 -12.72 -0.34 -8.58
C ALA A 162 -13.28 -1.78 -8.64
N LEU A 163 -13.48 -2.41 -7.48
CA LEU A 163 -14.05 -3.77 -7.39
C LEU A 163 -15.49 -3.82 -7.92
N TRP A 164 -16.32 -2.82 -7.61
CA TRP A 164 -17.68 -2.72 -8.13
C TRP A 164 -17.68 -2.64 -9.66
N LYS A 165 -16.82 -1.79 -10.24
CA LYS A 165 -16.70 -1.62 -11.69
C LYS A 165 -16.28 -2.92 -12.37
N VAL A 166 -15.22 -3.56 -11.90
CA VAL A 166 -14.72 -4.83 -12.42
C VAL A 166 -15.81 -5.90 -12.36
N LYS A 167 -16.49 -6.06 -11.20
CA LYS A 167 -17.57 -7.04 -11.03
C LYS A 167 -18.75 -6.81 -11.97
N ASN A 168 -19.06 -5.57 -12.33
CA ASN A 168 -20.24 -5.24 -13.16
C ASN A 168 -19.93 -5.10 -14.65
N THR A 169 -18.65 -5.10 -15.05
CA THR A 169 -18.25 -4.88 -16.44
C THR A 169 -17.46 -6.04 -17.03
N ARG A 170 -17.03 -7.02 -16.22
CA ARG A 170 -16.25 -8.17 -16.65
C ARG A 170 -16.98 -9.48 -16.38
N SER A 171 -16.66 -10.50 -17.16
CA SER A 171 -17.11 -11.87 -16.92
C SER A 171 -16.44 -12.45 -15.66
N GLU A 172 -17.02 -13.53 -15.11
CA GLU A 172 -16.42 -14.23 -13.96
C GLU A 172 -15.03 -14.82 -14.28
N GLU A 173 -14.73 -15.11 -15.54
CA GLU A 173 -13.44 -15.62 -15.99
C GLU A 173 -12.37 -14.52 -16.00
N GLU A 174 -12.76 -13.29 -16.33
CA GLU A 174 -11.87 -12.13 -16.33
C GLU A 174 -11.61 -11.56 -14.93
N VAL A 175 -12.41 -11.94 -13.94
CA VAL A 175 -12.27 -11.49 -12.54
C VAL A 175 -11.41 -12.45 -11.71
N LYS A 176 -11.15 -13.67 -12.19
CA LYS A 176 -10.33 -14.70 -11.53
C LYS A 176 -8.86 -14.55 -11.84
#